data_d049b76a8aabbf400860b84d6cc3e700
#
_entry.id   d049b76a8aabbf400860b84d6cc3e700
#
_cell.length_a   1.000
_cell.length_b   1.000
_cell.length_c   1.000
_cell.angle_alpha   90.00
_cell.angle_beta   90.00
_cell.angle_gamma   90.00
#
_symmetry.space_group_name_H-M   'P 1'
#
loop_
_entity.id
_entity.type
_entity.pdbx_description
1 polymer ?
#
loop_
_entity_poly.entity_id
_entity_poly.type
_entity_poly.pdbx_seq_one_letter_code
_entity_poly.pdbx_strand_id
1 'polypeptide(L)' 'MSRKVLVVDDEKLIVKGLRFSLEQDGMEVDCAYDGEEALEKAKAGEYD' A
#
# COMPACT_ATOMS: atom_id res chain seq x y z
N MET A 1 0.89 -4.25 17.58
CA MET A 1 1.54 -3.23 16.77
C MET A 1 1.08 -3.33 15.33
N SER A 2 0.80 -2.20 14.70
CA SER A 2 0.39 -2.20 13.30
C SER A 2 1.61 -2.25 12.38
N ARG A 3 1.47 -2.94 11.28
CA ARG A 3 2.48 -2.95 10.23
C ARG A 3 2.06 -1.97 9.15
N LYS A 4 3.03 -1.38 8.50
CA LYS A 4 2.77 -0.47 7.40
C LYS A 4 3.16 -1.14 6.09
N VAL A 5 2.22 -1.18 5.16
CA VAL A 5 2.36 -1.91 3.89
C VAL A 5 2.13 -0.96 2.72
N LEU A 6 2.93 -1.09 1.70
CA LEU A 6 2.72 -0.37 0.44
C LEU A 6 2.23 -1.35 -0.61
N VAL A 7 1.05 -1.08 -1.16
CA VAL A 7 0.47 -1.88 -2.23
C VAL A 7 0.68 -1.16 -3.55
N VAL A 8 1.29 -1.83 -4.52
CA VAL A 8 1.59 -1.24 -5.83
C VAL A 8 0.90 -2.05 -6.91
N ASP A 9 -0.01 -1.41 -7.63
CA ASP A 9 -0.70 -2.03 -8.74
C ASP A 9 -1.33 -0.92 -9.58
N ASP A 10 -1.39 -1.11 -10.90
CA ASP A 10 -1.99 -0.15 -11.80
C ASP A 10 -3.51 -0.26 -11.88
N GLU A 11 -4.07 -1.34 -11.36
CA GLU A 11 -5.52 -1.54 -11.33
C GLU A 11 -6.12 -1.11 -10.00
N LYS A 12 -6.87 -0.02 -10.03
CA LYS A 12 -7.43 0.58 -8.82
C LYS A 12 -8.36 -0.35 -8.05
N LEU A 13 -9.13 -1.16 -8.75
CA LEU A 13 -10.05 -2.09 -8.10
C LEU A 13 -9.31 -3.17 -7.30
N ILE A 14 -8.20 -3.64 -7.85
CA ILE A 14 -7.36 -4.64 -7.16
C ILE A 14 -6.72 -4.02 -5.93
N VAL A 15 -6.18 -2.81 -6.08
CA VAL A 15 -5.57 -2.09 -4.96
C VAL A 15 -6.58 -1.88 -3.84
N LYS A 16 -7.79 -1.48 -4.21
CA LYS A 16 -8.85 -1.23 -3.23
C LYS A 16 -9.23 -2.50 -2.46
N GLY A 17 -9.31 -3.63 -3.15
CA GLY A 17 -9.61 -4.91 -2.52
C GLY A 17 -8.51 -5.37 -1.57
N LEU A 18 -7.26 -5.24 -2.00
CA LEU A 18 -6.12 -5.59 -1.17
C LEU A 18 -6.04 -4.69 0.06
N ARG A 19 -6.24 -3.41 -0.13
CA ARG A 19 -6.24 -2.46 0.96
C ARG A 19 -7.28 -2.82 2.02
N PHE A 20 -8.49 -3.13 1.57
CA PHE A 20 -9.57 -3.50 2.47
C PHE A 20 -9.19 -4.74 3.30
N SER A 21 -8.68 -5.78 2.65
CA SER A 21 -8.27 -7.00 3.34
C SER A 21 -7.17 -6.76 4.36
N LEU A 22 -6.16 -6.00 3.97
CA LEU A 22 -5.02 -5.73 4.84
C LEU A 22 -5.41 -4.85 6.03
N GLU A 23 -6.28 -3.87 5.79
CA GLU A 23 -6.76 -3.01 6.87
C GLU A 23 -7.59 -3.80 7.89
N GLN A 24 -8.32 -4.81 7.43
CA GLN A 24 -9.06 -5.69 8.32
C GLN A 24 -8.14 -6.48 9.24
N ASP A 25 -6.94 -6.76 8.79
CA ASP A 25 -5.93 -7.43 9.61
C ASP A 25 -5.17 -6.47 10.52
N GLY A 26 -5.56 -5.21 10.57
CA GLY A 26 -4.96 -4.23 11.44
C GLY A 26 -3.72 -3.55 10.90
N MET A 27 -3.49 -3.66 9.60
CA MET A 27 -2.33 -3.05 8.97
C MET A 27 -2.64 -1.64 8.46
N GLU A 28 -1.63 -0.77 8.46
CA GLU A 28 -1.72 0.51 7.77
C GLU A 28 -1.34 0.29 6.31
N VAL A 29 -2.15 0.78 5.39
CA VAL A 29 -1.95 0.53 3.97
C VAL A 29 -1.86 1.83 3.20
N ASP A 30 -0.76 1.99 2.48
CA ASP A 30 -0.62 3.03 1.46
C ASP A 30 -0.71 2.38 0.10
N CYS A 31 -1.14 3.14 -0.89
CA CYS A 31 -1.32 2.64 -2.24
C CYS A 31 -0.50 3.45 -3.23
N ALA A 32 0.04 2.77 -4.22
CA ALA A 32 0.69 3.42 -5.35
C ALA A 32 0.18 2.74 -6.63
N TYR A 33 0.00 3.52 -7.68
CA TYR A 33 -0.59 3.02 -8.91
C TYR A 33 0.41 2.88 -10.05
N ASP A 34 1.64 3.26 -9.83
CA ASP A 34 2.73 3.04 -10.77
C ASP A 34 4.07 2.98 -10.05
N GLY A 35 5.12 2.62 -10.77
CA GLY A 35 6.44 2.44 -10.19
C GLY A 35 7.07 3.73 -9.67
N GLU A 36 6.80 4.85 -10.32
CA GLU A 36 7.32 6.14 -9.88
C GLU A 36 6.72 6.55 -8.55
N GLU A 37 5.41 6.45 -8.44
CA GLU A 37 4.70 6.74 -7.19
C GLU A 37 5.16 5.81 -6.08
N ALA A 38 5.31 4.52 -6.39
CA ALA A 38 5.78 3.53 -5.43
C ALA A 38 7.16 3.88 -4.91
N LEU A 39 8.06 4.28 -5.80
CA LEU A 39 9.42 4.65 -5.42
C LEU A 39 9.44 5.87 -4.51
N GLU A 40 8.66 6.89 -4.84
CA GLU A 40 8.56 8.08 -4.03
C GLU A 40 8.02 7.78 -2.63
N LYS A 41 6.98 6.98 -2.56
CA LYS A 41 6.38 6.61 -1.27
C LYS A 41 7.31 5.73 -0.45
N ALA A 42 8.02 4.81 -1.09
CA ALA A 42 8.97 3.94 -0.41
C ALA A 42 10.13 4.75 0.20
N LYS A 43 10.55 5.81 -0.47
CA LYS A 43 11.59 6.69 0.05
C LYS A 43 11.11 7.55 1.21
N ALA A 44 9.87 7.99 1.17
CA ALA A 44 9.32 8.91 2.16
C ALA A 44 8.78 8.19 3.38
N GLY A 45 8.34 6.93 3.23
CA GLY A 45 7.71 6.17 4.30
C GLY A 45 8.56 5.01 4.78
N GLU A 46 8.19 4.50 5.93
CA GLU A 46 8.81 3.30 6.47
C GLU A 46 7.81 2.16 6.36
N TYR A 47 8.09 1.21 5.48
CA TYR A 47 7.24 0.06 5.26
C TYR A 47 7.90 -1.21 5.77
N ASP A 48 7.08 -2.11 6.21
CA ASP A 48 7.54 -3.41 6.71
C ASP A 48 7.76 -4.45 5.60
#